data_b6d3aff7da4b2ea8f58fa5d55f707ff2
#
_entry.id   b6d3aff7da4b2ea8f58fa5d55f707ff2
#
_cell.length_a   1.000
_cell.length_b   1.000
_cell.length_c   1.000
_cell.angle_alpha   90.00
_cell.angle_beta   90.00
_cell.angle_gamma   90.00
#
_symmetry.space_group_name_H-M   'P 1'
#
loop_
_entity.id
_entity.type
_entity.pdbx_description
1 polymer ?
#
loop_
_entity_poly.entity_id
_entity_poly.type
_entity_poly.pdbx_seq_one_letter_code
_entity_poly.pdbx_strand_id
1 'polypeptide(L)'
;YTCGISGNYTFLVVEPMNNPGAEAPLWVYLHGGGAGYYDENQQYIIGVSPVTGLPHANNHNTEKTIEHLRDGQLIYNTHTNSGQIENSTLTRRIMEGYRILIVSMSDHDLHSGMGTPYLNNPNGGEVNGLQANMAAIDYTIANYPTTHVFAHGTSAGSIGAFTLAYAYNLEGVKLNGIIMDSHLASARTDTLNKALAGVSGFPFAANFIAQEFANKVGWIADPDRFPGIEYVIDNGYDIPSLDIYGNLDPGCGGGLARTDEAHSVGLDNCDWVHDGFRQAVAAQPNSIHKVQVTTGFGHVPTNYASPANDFVDEFISEILA
;
A
#
# COMPACT_ATOMS: atom_id res chain seq x y z
N TYR A 1 14.04 -14.04 -5.61
CA TYR A 1 12.83 -14.85 -5.44
C TYR A 1 12.19 -15.10 -6.79
N THR A 2 11.63 -16.28 -6.96
CA THR A 2 10.78 -16.59 -8.09
C THR A 2 9.36 -16.24 -7.70
N CYS A 3 8.73 -15.35 -8.41
CA CYS A 3 7.29 -15.15 -8.28
C CYS A 3 6.56 -16.25 -9.03
N GLY A 4 5.45 -16.74 -8.47
CA GLY A 4 4.87 -18.02 -8.83
C GLY A 4 4.45 -18.20 -10.28
N ILE A 5 4.20 -17.12 -11.01
CA ILE A 5 3.70 -17.19 -12.40
C ILE A 5 4.68 -16.57 -13.37
N SER A 6 5.29 -15.48 -13.01
CA SER A 6 6.09 -14.68 -13.93
C SER A 6 7.58 -14.97 -13.90
N GLY A 7 8.09 -15.64 -12.91
CA GLY A 7 9.46 -16.13 -12.85
C GLY A 7 10.41 -15.22 -12.07
N ASN A 8 10.90 -14.12 -12.61
CA ASN A 8 11.90 -13.29 -11.96
C ASN A 8 11.34 -11.99 -11.42
N TYR A 9 11.41 -11.80 -10.13
CA TYR A 9 10.99 -10.54 -9.50
C TYR A 9 11.99 -9.41 -9.80
N THR A 10 11.46 -8.25 -10.16
CA THR A 10 12.23 -7.06 -10.55
C THR A 10 11.97 -5.89 -9.61
N PHE A 11 12.99 -5.17 -9.24
CA PHE A 11 12.91 -3.92 -8.49
C PHE A 11 13.96 -2.92 -9.01
N LEU A 12 13.76 -1.64 -8.74
CA LEU A 12 14.64 -0.55 -9.14
C LEU A 12 15.18 0.16 -7.91
N VAL A 13 16.49 0.27 -7.79
CA VAL A 13 17.16 1.12 -6.80
C VAL A 13 17.68 2.38 -7.50
N VAL A 14 17.29 3.54 -6.98
CA VAL A 14 17.78 4.84 -7.42
C VAL A 14 18.64 5.45 -6.33
N GLU A 15 19.90 5.68 -6.64
CA GLU A 15 20.87 6.27 -5.71
C GLU A 15 20.68 7.79 -5.55
N PRO A 16 21.03 8.36 -4.41
CA PRO A 16 21.05 9.81 -4.21
C PRO A 16 21.89 10.51 -5.29
N MET A 17 21.31 11.49 -5.94
CA MET A 17 21.94 12.18 -7.09
C MET A 17 23.26 12.85 -6.72
N ASN A 18 23.33 13.43 -5.52
CA ASN A 18 24.48 14.25 -5.11
C ASN A 18 25.63 13.45 -4.50
N ASN A 19 25.38 12.23 -4.05
CA ASN A 19 26.38 11.39 -3.42
C ASN A 19 26.03 9.90 -3.54
N PRO A 20 26.16 9.30 -4.74
CA PRO A 20 25.91 7.89 -4.93
C PRO A 20 26.82 7.03 -4.04
N GLY A 21 26.26 5.99 -3.45
CA GLY A 21 26.99 5.10 -2.53
C GLY A 21 27.15 5.62 -1.10
N ALA A 22 26.74 6.84 -0.80
CA ALA A 22 26.75 7.36 0.56
C ALA A 22 25.66 6.74 1.43
N GLU A 23 25.83 6.86 2.74
CA GLU A 23 24.77 6.56 3.69
C GLU A 23 23.57 7.49 3.46
N ALA A 24 22.37 6.92 3.33
CA ALA A 24 21.15 7.65 3.03
C ALA A 24 19.93 6.95 3.62
N PRO A 25 18.84 7.67 3.94
CA PRO A 25 17.57 7.03 4.24
C PRO A 25 17.01 6.33 3.00
N LEU A 26 16.35 5.21 3.21
CA LEU A 26 15.71 4.41 2.16
C LEU A 26 14.20 4.72 2.12
N TRP A 27 13.73 5.07 0.95
CA TRP A 27 12.31 5.22 0.65
C TRP A 27 11.83 4.09 -0.23
N VAL A 28 11.07 3.18 0.34
CA VAL A 28 10.46 2.05 -0.39
C VAL A 28 9.13 2.50 -0.95
N TYR A 29 8.98 2.45 -2.26
CA TYR A 29 7.75 2.84 -2.94
C TYR A 29 7.03 1.61 -3.49
N LEU A 30 5.79 1.43 -2.99
CA LEU A 30 4.86 0.38 -3.43
C LEU A 30 3.76 1.05 -4.27
N HIS A 31 3.86 0.86 -5.58
CA HIS A 31 2.93 1.51 -6.50
C HIS A 31 1.53 0.89 -6.46
N GLY A 32 0.54 1.70 -6.78
CA GLY A 32 -0.83 1.25 -7.03
C GLY A 32 -0.98 0.49 -8.34
N GLY A 33 -2.21 0.13 -8.67
CA GLY A 33 -2.53 -0.54 -9.94
C GLY A 33 -3.69 -1.52 -9.82
N GLY A 34 -4.43 -1.50 -8.70
CA GLY A 34 -5.54 -2.42 -8.46
C GLY A 34 -5.10 -3.84 -8.16
N ALA A 35 -6.00 -4.78 -8.30
CA ALA A 35 -5.75 -6.20 -8.11
C ALA A 35 -6.25 -7.01 -9.30
N GLY A 36 -5.69 -8.21 -9.49
CA GLY A 36 -6.17 -9.18 -10.47
C GLY A 36 -6.32 -10.55 -9.82
N TYR A 37 -7.20 -11.36 -10.36
CA TYR A 37 -7.49 -12.69 -9.86
C TYR A 37 -8.10 -13.58 -10.95
N TYR A 38 -8.12 -14.89 -10.70
CA TYR A 38 -8.89 -15.83 -11.54
C TYR A 38 -10.24 -16.13 -10.87
N ASP A 39 -11.31 -16.03 -11.64
CA ASP A 39 -12.65 -16.40 -11.17
C ASP A 39 -12.84 -17.92 -11.08
N GLU A 40 -14.00 -18.37 -10.65
CA GLU A 40 -14.37 -19.78 -10.56
C GLU A 40 -14.36 -20.52 -11.91
N ASN A 41 -14.44 -19.79 -13.01
CA ASN A 41 -14.34 -20.32 -14.38
C ASN A 41 -12.90 -20.27 -14.91
N GLN A 42 -11.92 -19.94 -14.06
CA GLN A 42 -10.51 -19.81 -14.41
C GLN A 42 -10.25 -18.69 -15.46
N GLN A 43 -11.13 -17.68 -15.51
CA GLN A 43 -10.93 -16.51 -16.33
C GLN A 43 -10.21 -15.44 -15.51
N TYR A 44 -9.18 -14.83 -16.10
CA TYR A 44 -8.46 -13.75 -15.45
C TYR A 44 -9.28 -12.47 -15.44
N ILE A 45 -9.55 -11.97 -14.25
CA ILE A 45 -10.29 -10.73 -14.03
C ILE A 45 -9.32 -9.65 -13.57
N ILE A 46 -9.34 -8.53 -14.26
CA ILE A 46 -8.53 -7.36 -13.92
C ILE A 46 -9.42 -6.36 -13.18
N GLY A 47 -8.93 -5.86 -12.07
CA GLY A 47 -9.60 -4.81 -11.33
C GLY A 47 -9.82 -3.56 -12.18
N VAL A 48 -10.91 -2.86 -11.93
CA VAL A 48 -11.25 -1.60 -12.59
C VAL A 48 -10.67 -0.44 -11.78
N SER A 49 -10.04 0.50 -12.44
CA SER A 49 -9.57 1.73 -11.80
C SER A 49 -10.75 2.53 -11.24
N PRO A 50 -10.80 2.85 -9.96
CA PRO A 50 -11.85 3.69 -9.41
C PRO A 50 -11.82 5.12 -9.97
N VAL A 51 -10.68 5.55 -10.51
CA VAL A 51 -10.51 6.88 -11.08
C VAL A 51 -11.04 6.96 -12.50
N THR A 52 -10.75 5.96 -13.33
CA THR A 52 -11.08 5.99 -14.77
C THR A 52 -12.28 5.15 -15.15
N GLY A 53 -12.72 4.24 -14.28
CA GLY A 53 -13.75 3.25 -14.58
C GLY A 53 -13.32 2.20 -15.63
N LEU A 54 -12.05 2.22 -16.04
CA LEU A 54 -11.51 1.30 -17.05
C LEU A 54 -10.69 0.19 -16.39
N PRO A 55 -10.63 -1.01 -17.00
CA PRO A 55 -9.73 -2.05 -16.54
C PRO A 55 -8.29 -1.55 -16.47
N HIS A 56 -7.56 -1.97 -15.44
CA HIS A 56 -6.13 -1.69 -15.34
C HIS A 56 -5.39 -2.37 -16.49
N ALA A 57 -4.98 -1.59 -17.48
CA ALA A 57 -4.54 -2.09 -18.78
C ALA A 57 -3.24 -2.87 -18.77
N ASN A 58 -2.52 -2.87 -17.67
CA ASN A 58 -1.19 -3.36 -17.73
C ASN A 58 -0.80 -4.29 -16.66
N ASN A 59 -1.54 -5.23 -16.47
CA ASN A 59 -1.14 -5.95 -15.59
C ASN A 59 -1.27 -7.06 -15.20
N HIS A 60 -1.12 -7.71 -15.27
CA HIS A 60 -0.82 -8.86 -15.63
C HIS A 60 -0.14 -9.58 -14.54
N ASN A 61 -0.09 -10.75 -14.57
CA ASN A 61 0.63 -11.77 -13.84
C ASN A 61 2.15 -11.71 -14.07
N THR A 62 2.68 -10.58 -14.47
CA THR A 62 4.12 -10.47 -14.79
C THR A 62 4.74 -9.32 -14.01
N GLU A 63 5.98 -9.54 -13.55
CA GLU A 63 6.74 -8.46 -12.97
C GLU A 63 6.97 -7.35 -13.97
N LYS A 64 7.10 -6.16 -13.43
CA LYS A 64 7.46 -5.02 -14.25
C LYS A 64 8.92 -5.09 -14.67
N THR A 65 9.21 -4.67 -15.90
CA THR A 65 10.59 -4.47 -16.32
C THR A 65 11.18 -3.24 -15.61
N ILE A 66 12.50 -3.09 -15.63
CA ILE A 66 13.17 -1.91 -15.08
C ILE A 66 12.68 -0.62 -15.76
N GLU A 67 12.40 -0.67 -17.06
CA GLU A 67 11.83 0.45 -17.80
C GLU A 67 10.43 0.81 -17.28
N HIS A 68 9.58 -0.16 -17.01
CA HIS A 68 8.27 0.07 -16.44
C HIS A 68 8.35 0.69 -15.03
N LEU A 69 9.28 0.25 -14.19
CA LEU A 69 9.48 0.82 -12.86
C LEU A 69 10.03 2.25 -12.94
N ARG A 70 10.99 2.48 -13.85
CA ARG A 70 11.57 3.80 -14.07
C ARG A 70 10.57 4.78 -14.70
N ASP A 71 10.00 4.42 -15.84
CA ASP A 71 9.20 5.34 -16.66
C ASP A 71 7.76 5.39 -16.17
N GLY A 72 7.18 4.25 -15.78
CA GLY A 72 5.79 4.13 -15.33
C GLY A 72 5.59 4.47 -13.87
N GLN A 73 6.60 4.40 -13.02
CA GLN A 73 6.45 4.71 -11.61
C GLN A 73 7.31 5.91 -11.18
N LEU A 74 8.62 5.86 -11.38
CA LEU A 74 9.48 6.95 -10.94
C LEU A 74 9.23 8.23 -11.73
N ILE A 75 9.35 8.18 -13.06
CA ILE A 75 9.19 9.38 -13.91
C ILE A 75 7.74 9.89 -13.85
N TYR A 76 6.75 9.00 -13.94
CA TYR A 76 5.35 9.39 -13.84
C TYR A 76 5.03 10.08 -12.51
N ASN A 77 5.49 9.53 -11.39
CA ASN A 77 5.21 10.09 -10.07
C ASN A 77 6.09 11.30 -9.71
N THR A 78 7.20 11.52 -10.41
CA THR A 78 8.01 12.73 -10.26
C THR A 78 7.54 13.87 -11.19
N HIS A 79 6.75 13.54 -12.21
CA HIS A 79 6.08 14.49 -13.09
C HIS A 79 4.58 14.39 -12.87
N THR A 80 4.05 15.20 -12.00
CA THR A 80 2.61 15.18 -11.69
C THR A 80 1.77 15.47 -12.93
N ASN A 81 0.50 15.08 -12.90
CA ASN A 81 -0.46 15.40 -13.96
C ASN A 81 -0.57 16.91 -14.27
N SER A 82 -0.13 17.76 -13.35
CA SER A 82 -0.07 19.22 -13.52
C SER A 82 1.25 19.71 -14.10
N GLY A 83 2.22 18.84 -14.30
CA GLY A 83 3.58 19.20 -14.74
C GLY A 83 4.44 19.86 -13.66
N GLN A 84 4.01 19.84 -12.40
CA GLN A 84 4.74 20.42 -11.27
C GLN A 84 5.50 19.32 -10.52
N ILE A 85 6.79 19.26 -10.78
CA ILE A 85 7.68 18.21 -10.21
C ILE A 85 7.70 18.25 -8.68
N GLU A 86 7.66 19.42 -8.08
CA GLU A 86 7.72 19.64 -6.64
C GLU A 86 6.50 19.13 -5.86
N ASN A 87 5.43 18.79 -6.54
CA ASN A 87 4.18 18.34 -5.92
C ASN A 87 4.06 16.81 -5.74
N SER A 88 5.16 16.10 -5.82
CA SER A 88 5.20 14.66 -5.59
C SER A 88 6.10 14.31 -4.41
N THR A 89 5.62 13.42 -3.54
CA THR A 89 6.44 12.88 -2.44
C THR A 89 7.74 12.25 -2.95
N LEU A 90 7.71 11.49 -4.03
CA LEU A 90 8.94 10.90 -4.59
C LEU A 90 9.94 11.96 -5.04
N THR A 91 9.47 13.03 -5.67
CA THR A 91 10.37 14.14 -6.04
C THR A 91 11.01 14.77 -4.82
N ARG A 92 10.22 15.05 -3.77
CA ARG A 92 10.76 15.63 -2.53
C ARG A 92 11.83 14.71 -1.92
N ARG A 93 11.56 13.41 -1.81
CA ARG A 93 12.54 12.44 -1.28
C ARG A 93 13.82 12.38 -2.11
N ILE A 94 13.72 12.40 -3.44
CA ILE A 94 14.89 12.46 -4.33
C ILE A 94 15.71 13.73 -4.07
N MET A 95 15.03 14.87 -3.98
CA MET A 95 15.70 16.17 -3.75
C MET A 95 16.36 16.27 -2.37
N GLU A 96 15.81 15.59 -1.38
CA GLU A 96 16.35 15.49 -0.02
C GLU A 96 17.47 14.45 0.13
N GLY A 97 17.76 13.71 -0.93
CA GLY A 97 18.87 12.75 -0.95
C GLY A 97 18.52 11.37 -0.42
N TYR A 98 17.25 11.00 -0.43
CA TYR A 98 16.85 9.62 -0.15
C TYR A 98 17.26 8.68 -1.28
N ARG A 99 17.63 7.46 -0.91
CA ARG A 99 17.69 6.33 -1.84
C ARG A 99 16.27 5.83 -2.06
N ILE A 100 15.87 5.63 -3.32
CA ILE A 100 14.53 5.17 -3.65
C ILE A 100 14.60 3.71 -4.07
N LEU A 101 13.78 2.87 -3.46
CA LEU A 101 13.53 1.49 -3.89
C LEU A 101 12.10 1.41 -4.44
N ILE A 102 11.96 1.09 -5.72
CA ILE A 102 10.66 0.87 -6.34
C ILE A 102 10.51 -0.63 -6.59
N VAL A 103 9.47 -1.22 -5.99
CA VAL A 103 9.19 -2.65 -6.08
C VAL A 103 8.07 -2.95 -7.08
N SER A 104 8.12 -4.13 -7.70
CA SER A 104 7.04 -4.63 -8.54
C SER A 104 5.88 -5.14 -7.68
N MET A 105 4.65 -4.92 -8.13
CA MET A 105 3.49 -5.65 -7.65
C MET A 105 3.34 -6.90 -8.51
N SER A 106 3.90 -8.00 -8.04
CA SER A 106 3.88 -9.26 -8.77
C SER A 106 2.49 -9.88 -8.72
N ASP A 107 2.07 -10.44 -9.82
CA ASP A 107 0.80 -11.20 -9.93
C ASP A 107 -0.45 -10.45 -9.45
N HIS A 108 -0.38 -9.12 -9.35
CA HIS A 108 -1.47 -8.29 -8.83
C HIS A 108 -1.97 -8.66 -7.43
N ASP A 109 -1.10 -9.14 -6.62
CA ASP A 109 -1.38 -9.66 -5.28
C ASP A 109 -1.47 -8.56 -4.20
N LEU A 110 -1.60 -7.29 -4.57
CA LEU A 110 -1.61 -6.14 -3.66
C LEU A 110 -0.33 -6.04 -2.80
N HIS A 111 0.80 -6.53 -3.32
CA HIS A 111 2.06 -6.66 -2.58
C HIS A 111 1.97 -7.54 -1.33
N SER A 112 1.04 -8.48 -1.26
CA SER A 112 0.68 -9.17 -0.02
C SER A 112 0.89 -10.69 -0.05
N GLY A 113 1.29 -11.27 -1.17
CA GLY A 113 1.49 -12.72 -1.30
C GLY A 113 2.69 -13.23 -0.52
N MET A 114 2.47 -14.33 0.21
CA MET A 114 3.48 -14.93 1.10
C MET A 114 3.55 -16.45 0.90
N GLY A 115 3.67 -16.92 -0.34
CA GLY A 115 3.59 -18.32 -0.70
C GLY A 115 2.14 -18.83 -0.71
N THR A 116 1.21 -17.93 -0.96
CA THR A 116 -0.22 -18.25 -0.98
C THR A 116 -0.59 -18.85 -2.34
N PRO A 117 -1.33 -19.97 -2.40
CA PRO A 117 -1.78 -20.51 -3.68
C PRO A 117 -2.58 -19.47 -4.49
N TYR A 118 -2.27 -19.35 -5.78
CA TYR A 118 -3.02 -18.50 -6.67
C TYR A 118 -4.30 -19.21 -7.09
N LEU A 119 -5.35 -19.00 -6.33
CA LEU A 119 -6.60 -19.71 -6.47
C LEU A 119 -7.18 -19.57 -7.88
N ASN A 120 -7.77 -20.66 -8.36
CA ASN A 120 -8.40 -20.79 -9.68
C ASN A 120 -7.45 -20.52 -10.88
N ASN A 121 -6.17 -20.29 -10.68
CA ASN A 121 -5.24 -20.18 -11.80
C ASN A 121 -5.13 -21.54 -12.49
N PRO A 122 -5.46 -21.66 -13.80
CA PRO A 122 -5.41 -22.92 -14.52
C PRO A 122 -4.02 -23.57 -14.57
N ASN A 123 -2.98 -22.78 -14.38
CA ASN A 123 -1.60 -23.26 -14.36
C ASN A 123 -1.05 -23.50 -12.93
N GLY A 124 -1.87 -23.27 -11.90
CA GLY A 124 -1.42 -23.30 -10.51
C GLY A 124 -0.45 -22.15 -10.20
N GLY A 125 0.36 -22.34 -9.17
CA GLY A 125 1.36 -21.37 -8.72
C GLY A 125 1.00 -20.71 -7.40
N GLU A 126 1.92 -19.91 -6.90
CA GLU A 126 1.80 -19.17 -5.63
C GLU A 126 2.11 -17.71 -5.88
N VAL A 127 1.44 -16.82 -5.16
CA VAL A 127 1.76 -15.39 -5.15
C VAL A 127 2.74 -15.08 -4.02
N ASN A 128 3.78 -14.33 -4.32
CA ASN A 128 4.91 -14.10 -3.42
C ASN A 128 5.32 -12.62 -3.34
N GLY A 129 4.44 -11.69 -3.67
CA GLY A 129 4.78 -10.27 -3.76
C GLY A 129 5.29 -9.68 -2.44
N LEU A 130 4.74 -10.07 -1.29
CA LEU A 130 5.23 -9.63 0.01
C LEU A 130 6.64 -10.16 0.28
N GLN A 131 6.88 -11.46 0.10
CA GLN A 131 8.22 -12.04 0.29
C GLN A 131 9.26 -11.42 -0.64
N ALA A 132 8.86 -11.17 -1.88
CA ALA A 132 9.75 -10.54 -2.86
C ALA A 132 10.07 -9.08 -2.50
N ASN A 133 9.09 -8.33 -1.99
CA ASN A 133 9.30 -6.97 -1.49
C ASN A 133 10.25 -6.97 -0.29
N MET A 134 10.04 -7.85 0.70
CA MET A 134 10.94 -7.98 1.85
C MET A 134 12.36 -8.31 1.40
N ALA A 135 12.52 -9.27 0.48
CA ALA A 135 13.83 -9.62 -0.07
C ALA A 135 14.50 -8.47 -0.83
N ALA A 136 13.74 -7.64 -1.55
CA ALA A 136 14.28 -6.46 -2.23
C ALA A 136 14.76 -5.40 -1.22
N ILE A 137 14.04 -5.21 -0.13
CA ILE A 137 14.41 -4.30 0.96
C ILE A 137 15.67 -4.81 1.67
N ASP A 138 15.69 -6.09 2.06
CA ASP A 138 16.83 -6.71 2.74
C ASP A 138 18.09 -6.67 1.87
N TYR A 139 17.95 -6.98 0.57
CA TYR A 139 19.02 -6.83 -0.39
C TYR A 139 19.54 -5.39 -0.45
N THR A 140 18.63 -4.42 -0.49
CA THR A 140 18.99 -3.01 -0.60
C THR A 140 19.73 -2.55 0.65
N ILE A 141 19.25 -2.88 1.84
CA ILE A 141 19.92 -2.55 3.11
C ILE A 141 21.28 -3.23 3.22
N ALA A 142 21.39 -4.48 2.76
CA ALA A 142 22.66 -5.22 2.83
C ALA A 142 23.74 -4.69 1.86
N ASN A 143 23.35 -4.06 0.76
CA ASN A 143 24.27 -3.62 -0.28
C ASN A 143 24.48 -2.11 -0.34
N TYR A 144 23.65 -1.33 0.34
CA TYR A 144 23.70 0.13 0.34
C TYR A 144 23.60 0.68 1.76
N PRO A 145 24.52 1.53 2.21
CA PRO A 145 24.48 2.10 3.55
C PRO A 145 23.17 2.85 3.80
N THR A 146 22.39 2.41 4.79
CA THR A 146 21.03 2.87 5.04
C THR A 146 20.87 3.32 6.49
N THR A 147 20.35 4.53 6.71
CA THR A 147 20.11 5.09 8.05
C THR A 147 18.72 4.76 8.59
N HIS A 148 17.70 4.97 7.78
CA HIS A 148 16.28 4.82 8.11
C HIS A 148 15.54 4.18 6.96
N VAL A 149 14.44 3.49 7.23
CA VAL A 149 13.62 2.85 6.21
C VAL A 149 12.17 3.28 6.35
N PHE A 150 11.66 3.94 5.33
CA PHE A 150 10.25 4.31 5.21
C PHE A 150 9.60 3.55 4.06
N ALA A 151 8.36 3.11 4.24
CA ALA A 151 7.58 2.52 3.16
C ALA A 151 6.39 3.43 2.81
N HIS A 152 6.22 3.70 1.54
CA HIS A 152 5.14 4.52 1.00
C HIS A 152 4.36 3.73 -0.04
N GLY A 153 3.11 3.48 0.25
CA GLY A 153 2.21 2.77 -0.65
C GLY A 153 1.09 3.66 -1.15
N THR A 154 0.78 3.56 -2.44
CA THR A 154 -0.30 4.32 -3.06
C THR A 154 -1.40 3.38 -3.58
N SER A 155 -2.68 3.65 -3.29
CA SER A 155 -3.80 2.81 -3.73
C SER A 155 -3.61 1.34 -3.30
N ALA A 156 -3.54 0.39 -4.24
CA ALA A 156 -3.21 -1.01 -3.94
C ALA A 156 -1.88 -1.17 -3.17
N GLY A 157 -0.90 -0.31 -3.44
CA GLY A 157 0.37 -0.28 -2.72
C GLY A 157 0.24 0.14 -1.26
N SER A 158 -0.81 0.86 -0.87
CA SER A 158 -1.07 1.20 0.53
C SER A 158 -1.38 -0.03 1.38
N ILE A 159 -2.08 -1.00 0.80
CA ILE A 159 -2.30 -2.32 1.41
C ILE A 159 -0.96 -3.04 1.56
N GLY A 160 -0.14 -2.98 0.52
CA GLY A 160 1.21 -3.54 0.54
C GLY A 160 2.12 -2.92 1.60
N ALA A 161 2.10 -1.59 1.77
CA ALA A 161 2.89 -0.91 2.80
C ALA A 161 2.46 -1.34 4.22
N PHE A 162 1.16 -1.44 4.47
CA PHE A 162 0.62 -1.94 5.72
C PHE A 162 1.00 -3.40 5.97
N THR A 163 0.82 -4.27 4.97
CA THR A 163 1.13 -5.69 5.06
C THR A 163 2.62 -5.92 5.30
N LEU A 164 3.47 -5.17 4.59
CA LEU A 164 4.92 -5.20 4.76
C LEU A 164 5.34 -4.82 6.16
N ALA A 165 4.81 -3.71 6.68
CA ALA A 165 5.14 -3.26 8.02
C ALA A 165 4.67 -4.25 9.09
N TYR A 166 3.49 -4.83 8.90
CA TYR A 166 2.98 -5.86 9.80
C TYR A 166 3.86 -7.12 9.78
N ALA A 167 4.28 -7.58 8.60
CA ALA A 167 5.18 -8.73 8.48
C ALA A 167 6.52 -8.49 9.18
N TYR A 168 7.14 -7.33 8.96
CA TYR A 168 8.36 -6.96 9.65
C TYR A 168 8.18 -6.82 11.17
N ASN A 169 7.06 -6.29 11.62
CA ASN A 169 6.77 -6.22 13.05
C ASN A 169 6.69 -7.61 13.71
N LEU A 170 6.13 -8.60 13.01
CA LEU A 170 6.10 -9.99 13.48
C LEU A 170 7.49 -10.62 13.57
N GLU A 171 8.40 -10.24 12.71
CA GLU A 171 9.79 -10.69 12.71
C GLU A 171 10.68 -9.91 13.72
N GLY A 172 10.11 -8.92 14.40
CA GLY A 172 10.84 -8.04 15.32
C GLY A 172 11.71 -7.01 14.62
N VAL A 173 11.53 -6.81 13.32
CA VAL A 173 12.17 -5.76 12.53
C VAL A 173 11.20 -4.59 12.41
N LYS A 174 11.67 -3.38 12.65
CA LYS A 174 10.82 -2.19 12.57
C LYS A 174 11.23 -1.31 11.40
N LEU A 175 10.26 -0.94 10.58
CA LEU A 175 10.38 0.21 9.71
C LEU A 175 10.31 1.49 10.55
N ASN A 176 10.95 2.56 10.12
CA ASN A 176 10.86 3.85 10.81
C ASN A 176 9.47 4.47 10.68
N GLY A 177 8.78 4.22 9.56
CA GLY A 177 7.39 4.63 9.37
C GLY A 177 6.82 4.16 8.06
N ILE A 178 5.49 4.15 7.98
CA ILE A 178 4.76 3.88 6.73
C ILE A 178 3.81 5.02 6.39
N ILE A 179 3.66 5.24 5.10
CA ILE A 179 2.68 6.16 4.53
C ILE A 179 1.72 5.34 3.64
N MET A 180 0.45 5.42 3.95
CA MET A 180 -0.62 4.74 3.22
C MET A 180 -1.47 5.81 2.53
N ASP A 181 -1.25 5.99 1.24
CA ASP A 181 -1.98 6.97 0.46
C ASP A 181 -3.17 6.32 -0.23
N SER A 182 -4.35 6.83 0.06
CA SER A 182 -5.62 6.31 -0.44
C SER A 182 -5.83 4.84 -0.06
N HIS A 183 -5.64 4.52 1.22
CA HIS A 183 -5.83 3.18 1.78
C HIS A 183 -7.32 2.87 1.94
N LEU A 184 -7.81 1.92 1.15
CA LEU A 184 -9.22 1.55 1.12
C LEU A 184 -9.54 0.24 1.87
N ALA A 185 -8.55 -0.42 2.45
CA ALA A 185 -8.72 -1.66 3.19
C ALA A 185 -9.03 -1.39 4.68
N SER A 186 -10.09 -0.66 4.93
CA SER A 186 -10.65 -0.44 6.26
C SER A 186 -11.73 -1.47 6.57
N ALA A 187 -11.97 -1.76 7.85
CA ALA A 187 -13.08 -2.61 8.31
C ALA A 187 -14.47 -2.09 7.88
N ARG A 188 -14.55 -0.85 7.41
CA ARG A 188 -15.77 -0.20 6.92
C ARG A 188 -15.98 -0.27 5.41
N THR A 189 -15.07 -0.86 4.68
CA THR A 189 -15.15 -0.97 3.22
C THR A 189 -15.69 -2.35 2.83
N ASP A 190 -17.00 -2.47 2.67
CA ASP A 190 -17.70 -3.74 2.49
C ASP A 190 -17.21 -4.59 1.31
N THR A 191 -17.18 -4.03 0.13
CA THR A 191 -16.85 -4.80 -1.09
C THR A 191 -15.40 -5.25 -1.08
N LEU A 192 -14.48 -4.37 -0.72
CA LEU A 192 -13.07 -4.70 -0.65
C LEU A 192 -12.80 -5.67 0.50
N ASN A 193 -13.45 -5.47 1.64
CA ASN A 193 -13.31 -6.37 2.78
C ASN A 193 -13.82 -7.78 2.49
N LYS A 194 -14.98 -7.93 1.84
CA LYS A 194 -15.47 -9.22 1.38
C LYS A 194 -14.54 -9.86 0.36
N ALA A 195 -14.03 -9.07 -0.58
CA ALA A 195 -13.04 -9.53 -1.53
C ALA A 195 -11.76 -10.00 -0.84
N LEU A 196 -11.23 -9.19 0.06
CA LEU A 196 -10.04 -9.53 0.84
C LEU A 196 -10.28 -10.69 1.80
N ALA A 197 -11.48 -10.88 2.33
CA ALA A 197 -11.85 -12.03 3.15
C ALA A 197 -12.11 -13.32 2.34
N GLY A 198 -11.90 -13.31 1.04
CA GLY A 198 -12.06 -14.49 0.20
C GLY A 198 -13.51 -14.83 -0.16
N VAL A 199 -14.47 -13.96 0.15
CA VAL A 199 -15.89 -14.16 -0.17
C VAL A 199 -16.19 -13.83 -1.64
N SER A 200 -15.35 -13.04 -2.28
CA SER A 200 -15.44 -12.77 -3.71
C SER A 200 -14.10 -12.33 -4.29
N GLY A 201 -13.49 -13.12 -5.11
CA GLY A 201 -12.50 -12.71 -6.10
C GLY A 201 -11.06 -12.37 -5.69
N PHE A 202 -10.76 -12.07 -4.43
CA PHE A 202 -9.37 -11.79 -3.97
C PHE A 202 -8.89 -12.73 -2.86
N PRO A 203 -9.09 -14.04 -2.97
CA PRO A 203 -8.88 -14.93 -1.83
C PRO A 203 -7.43 -15.05 -1.40
N PHE A 204 -6.48 -14.81 -2.30
CA PHE A 204 -5.05 -15.01 -2.02
C PHE A 204 -4.45 -13.93 -1.11
N ALA A 205 -4.75 -12.66 -1.35
CA ALA A 205 -4.23 -11.57 -0.53
C ALA A 205 -4.81 -11.59 0.89
N ALA A 206 -6.12 -11.84 0.96
CA ALA A 206 -6.83 -11.87 2.22
C ALA A 206 -6.51 -13.10 3.07
N ASN A 207 -6.38 -14.26 2.45
CA ASN A 207 -6.14 -15.49 3.20
C ASN A 207 -4.84 -15.43 3.99
N PHE A 208 -3.78 -14.88 3.44
CA PHE A 208 -2.54 -14.71 4.19
C PHE A 208 -2.72 -13.76 5.37
N ILE A 209 -3.20 -12.55 5.11
CA ILE A 209 -3.34 -11.52 6.16
C ILE A 209 -4.32 -11.99 7.23
N ALA A 210 -5.49 -12.46 6.85
CA ALA A 210 -6.50 -12.96 7.79
C ALA A 210 -5.98 -14.13 8.62
N GLN A 211 -5.25 -15.06 8.03
CA GLN A 211 -4.70 -16.21 8.73
C GLN A 211 -3.58 -15.81 9.71
N GLU A 212 -2.68 -14.90 9.31
CA GLU A 212 -1.64 -14.38 10.19
C GLU A 212 -2.24 -13.60 11.37
N PHE A 213 -3.24 -12.76 11.11
CA PHE A 213 -3.95 -12.05 12.17
C PHE A 213 -4.66 -13.00 13.12
N ALA A 214 -5.37 -14.00 12.62
CA ALA A 214 -6.04 -15.00 13.45
C ALA A 214 -5.05 -15.78 14.30
N ASN A 215 -3.94 -16.21 13.73
CA ASN A 215 -2.96 -17.06 14.40
C ASN A 215 -2.11 -16.31 15.43
N LYS A 216 -1.76 -15.04 15.17
CA LYS A 216 -0.75 -14.33 15.98
C LYS A 216 -1.34 -13.28 16.92
N VAL A 217 -2.47 -12.70 16.59
CA VAL A 217 -3.11 -11.68 17.44
C VAL A 217 -4.48 -12.10 17.99
N GLY A 218 -4.89 -13.36 17.76
CA GLY A 218 -6.13 -13.91 18.29
C GLY A 218 -7.39 -13.32 17.63
N TRP A 219 -7.24 -12.70 16.46
CA TRP A 219 -8.39 -12.19 15.72
C TRP A 219 -9.27 -13.37 15.26
N ILE A 220 -10.55 -13.33 15.63
CA ILE A 220 -11.53 -14.30 15.16
C ILE A 220 -12.00 -13.83 13.80
N ALA A 221 -11.67 -14.58 12.77
CA ALA A 221 -12.06 -14.28 11.41
C ALA A 221 -13.58 -14.10 11.31
N ASP A 222 -14.00 -12.85 11.21
CA ASP A 222 -15.33 -12.53 10.72
C ASP A 222 -15.25 -12.67 9.19
N PRO A 223 -15.96 -13.61 8.57
CA PRO A 223 -15.89 -13.81 7.12
C PRO A 223 -16.33 -12.57 6.32
N ASP A 224 -17.00 -11.63 6.97
CA ASP A 224 -17.48 -10.41 6.38
C ASP A 224 -16.53 -9.21 6.65
N ARG A 225 -15.43 -9.40 7.36
CA ARG A 225 -14.52 -8.31 7.73
C ARG A 225 -13.06 -8.67 7.49
N PHE A 226 -12.37 -7.77 6.82
CA PHE A 226 -10.91 -7.72 6.82
C PHE A 226 -10.44 -7.05 8.12
N PRO A 227 -9.41 -7.57 8.80
CA PRO A 227 -8.83 -6.86 9.94
C PRO A 227 -8.15 -5.60 9.42
N GLY A 228 -8.83 -4.47 9.54
CA GLY A 228 -8.29 -3.18 9.17
C GLY A 228 -7.10 -2.78 10.05
N ILE A 229 -6.40 -1.74 9.66
CA ILE A 229 -5.27 -1.20 10.42
C ILE A 229 -5.68 -0.78 11.84
N GLU A 230 -6.92 -0.35 12.03
CA GLU A 230 -7.49 -0.04 13.35
C GLU A 230 -7.38 -1.19 14.33
N TYR A 231 -7.57 -2.42 13.87
CA TYR A 231 -7.48 -3.59 14.72
C TYR A 231 -6.05 -3.88 15.18
N VAL A 232 -5.07 -3.74 14.29
CA VAL A 232 -3.66 -4.00 14.65
C VAL A 232 -3.11 -2.96 15.59
N ILE A 233 -3.56 -1.71 15.48
CA ILE A 233 -3.19 -0.65 16.40
C ILE A 233 -3.68 -0.97 17.81
N ASP A 234 -4.91 -1.43 17.95
CA ASP A 234 -5.50 -1.84 19.23
C ASP A 234 -4.78 -3.07 19.83
N ASN A 235 -4.09 -3.84 19.03
CA ASN A 235 -3.33 -5.03 19.44
C ASN A 235 -1.80 -4.82 19.51
N GLY A 236 -1.33 -3.58 19.63
CA GLY A 236 0.06 -3.27 19.92
C GLY A 236 0.96 -3.13 18.70
N TYR A 237 0.39 -2.88 17.54
CA TYR A 237 1.17 -2.48 16.37
C TYR A 237 1.84 -1.12 16.63
N ASP A 238 3.16 -1.05 16.59
CA ASP A 238 3.93 0.10 17.03
C ASP A 238 4.82 0.73 15.93
N ILE A 239 4.57 0.43 14.66
CA ILE A 239 5.24 1.12 13.56
C ILE A 239 4.51 2.44 13.27
N PRO A 240 5.20 3.58 13.28
CA PRO A 240 4.61 4.87 12.94
C PRO A 240 3.89 4.81 11.60
N SER A 241 2.65 5.26 11.55
CA SER A 241 1.81 5.14 10.36
C SER A 241 1.08 6.44 10.06
N LEU A 242 1.14 6.89 8.81
CA LEU A 242 0.34 7.98 8.28
C LEU A 242 -0.66 7.42 7.27
N ASP A 243 -1.94 7.52 7.58
CA ASP A 243 -3.02 7.32 6.61
C ASP A 243 -3.39 8.68 6.02
N ILE A 244 -3.24 8.84 4.72
CA ILE A 244 -3.52 10.08 4.01
C ILE A 244 -4.46 9.81 2.82
N TYR A 245 -5.47 10.65 2.64
CA TYR A 245 -6.44 10.49 1.57
C TYR A 245 -7.00 11.84 1.09
N GLY A 246 -7.54 11.82 -0.12
CA GLY A 246 -8.31 12.93 -0.67
C GLY A 246 -9.80 12.73 -0.40
N ASN A 247 -10.50 13.76 0.07
CA ASN A 247 -11.93 13.63 0.35
C ASN A 247 -12.80 13.53 -0.92
N LEU A 248 -12.23 13.77 -2.08
CA LEU A 248 -12.87 13.57 -3.40
C LEU A 248 -12.42 12.28 -4.09
N ASP A 249 -11.83 11.34 -3.35
CA ASP A 249 -11.38 10.07 -3.91
C ASP A 249 -12.58 9.25 -4.42
N PRO A 250 -12.67 8.99 -5.75
CA PRO A 250 -13.74 8.18 -6.30
C PRO A 250 -13.71 6.72 -5.84
N GLY A 251 -12.58 6.24 -5.32
CA GLY A 251 -12.44 4.92 -4.72
C GLY A 251 -13.28 4.73 -3.47
N CYS A 252 -13.62 5.81 -2.76
CA CYS A 252 -14.49 5.76 -1.58
C CYS A 252 -15.99 5.60 -1.93
N GLY A 253 -16.34 5.74 -3.20
CA GLY A 253 -17.72 5.57 -3.70
C GLY A 253 -17.93 4.22 -4.40
N GLY A 254 -19.04 4.11 -5.10
CA GLY A 254 -19.25 3.01 -6.06
C GLY A 254 -19.35 1.60 -5.44
N GLY A 255 -19.83 1.47 -4.21
CA GLY A 255 -20.02 0.17 -3.54
C GLY A 255 -18.85 -0.26 -2.66
N LEU A 256 -17.78 0.52 -2.60
CA LEU A 256 -16.69 0.29 -1.65
C LEU A 256 -17.05 0.80 -0.25
N ALA A 257 -17.80 1.88 -0.15
CA ALA A 257 -18.27 2.42 1.13
C ALA A 257 -19.76 2.11 1.37
N ARG A 258 -20.14 2.00 2.64
CA ARG A 258 -21.55 1.91 3.06
C ARG A 258 -22.17 3.32 3.10
N THR A 259 -22.51 3.84 1.93
CA THR A 259 -22.96 5.23 1.74
C THR A 259 -24.11 5.62 2.69
N ASP A 260 -25.10 4.74 2.86
CA ASP A 260 -26.25 5.03 3.75
C ASP A 260 -25.82 5.12 5.22
N GLU A 261 -24.88 4.30 5.67
CA GLU A 261 -24.34 4.36 7.03
C GLU A 261 -23.49 5.61 7.25
N ALA A 262 -22.63 5.96 6.30
CA ALA A 262 -21.82 7.19 6.36
C ALA A 262 -22.69 8.42 6.49
N HIS A 263 -23.71 8.56 5.66
CA HIS A 263 -24.64 9.70 5.70
C HIS A 263 -25.46 9.75 6.98
N SER A 264 -25.79 8.61 7.59
CA SER A 264 -26.54 8.55 8.84
C SER A 264 -25.80 9.18 10.02
N VAL A 265 -24.48 9.24 9.96
CA VAL A 265 -23.61 9.88 10.98
C VAL A 265 -22.99 11.20 10.50
N GLY A 266 -23.40 11.69 9.32
CA GLY A 266 -22.98 12.99 8.79
C GLY A 266 -21.58 13.02 8.22
N LEU A 267 -21.02 11.88 7.86
CA LEU A 267 -19.72 11.76 7.19
C LEU A 267 -19.90 11.63 5.67
N ASP A 268 -18.92 12.08 4.91
CA ASP A 268 -18.80 11.68 3.50
C ASP A 268 -18.23 10.26 3.37
N ASN A 269 -18.24 9.70 2.17
CA ASN A 269 -17.82 8.33 1.96
C ASN A 269 -16.33 8.10 2.30
N CYS A 270 -15.45 9.05 1.99
CA CYS A 270 -14.04 8.91 2.30
C CYS A 270 -13.78 9.05 3.79
N ASP A 271 -14.38 10.03 4.43
CA ASP A 271 -14.29 10.17 5.89
C ASP A 271 -14.81 8.92 6.60
N TRP A 272 -15.89 8.32 6.11
CA TRP A 272 -16.43 7.07 6.65
C TRP A 272 -15.45 5.90 6.51
N VAL A 273 -14.81 5.72 5.35
CA VAL A 273 -13.85 4.64 5.12
C VAL A 273 -12.66 4.75 6.10
N HIS A 274 -12.17 5.97 6.35
CA HIS A 274 -11.01 6.21 7.19
C HIS A 274 -11.35 6.46 8.68
N ASP A 275 -12.64 6.53 9.05
CA ASP A 275 -13.07 6.90 10.40
C ASP A 275 -12.69 5.87 11.47
N GLY A 276 -12.68 4.58 11.13
CA GLY A 276 -12.23 3.52 12.03
C GLY A 276 -10.80 3.72 12.49
N PHE A 277 -9.89 4.00 11.55
CA PHE A 277 -8.50 4.31 11.87
C PHE A 277 -8.37 5.61 12.65
N ARG A 278 -9.12 6.65 12.28
CA ARG A 278 -9.15 7.92 13.00
C ARG A 278 -9.57 7.75 14.47
N GLN A 279 -10.59 6.93 14.73
CA GLN A 279 -11.05 6.63 16.09
C GLN A 279 -10.01 5.85 16.90
N ALA A 280 -9.37 4.85 16.30
CA ALA A 280 -8.30 4.07 16.92
C ALA A 280 -7.12 4.97 17.31
N VAL A 281 -6.70 5.85 16.40
CA VAL A 281 -5.63 6.84 16.67
C VAL A 281 -6.03 7.80 17.79
N ALA A 282 -7.26 8.32 17.77
CA ALA A 282 -7.75 9.26 18.79
C ALA A 282 -7.89 8.63 20.18
N ALA A 283 -8.10 7.33 20.26
CA ALA A 283 -8.17 6.61 21.52
C ALA A 283 -6.80 6.41 22.20
N GLN A 284 -5.71 6.63 21.48
CA GLN A 284 -4.35 6.46 22.00
C GLN A 284 -3.66 7.83 22.19
N PRO A 285 -3.64 8.41 23.40
CA PRO A 285 -2.88 9.61 23.67
C PRO A 285 -1.40 9.32 23.43
N ASN A 286 -0.71 10.14 22.68
CA ASN A 286 0.67 9.97 22.21
C ASN A 286 0.82 8.93 21.07
N SER A 287 -0.21 8.72 20.29
CA SER A 287 -0.15 7.83 19.14
C SER A 287 0.94 8.29 18.13
N ILE A 288 1.73 7.31 17.71
CA ILE A 288 2.65 7.46 16.58
C ILE A 288 1.94 7.30 15.23
N HIS A 289 0.63 7.12 15.27
CA HIS A 289 -0.22 6.95 14.10
C HIS A 289 -1.00 8.22 13.82
N LYS A 290 -1.15 8.56 12.55
CA LYS A 290 -1.84 9.77 12.11
C LYS A 290 -2.79 9.49 10.96
N VAL A 291 -3.85 10.28 10.90
CA VAL A 291 -4.81 10.31 9.78
C VAL A 291 -4.93 11.73 9.30
N GLN A 292 -4.74 11.94 8.00
CA GLN A 292 -4.82 13.25 7.37
C GLN A 292 -5.70 13.24 6.13
N VAL A 293 -6.60 14.20 6.04
CA VAL A 293 -7.43 14.41 4.87
C VAL A 293 -6.92 15.58 4.04
N THR A 294 -6.78 15.36 2.74
CA THR A 294 -6.41 16.40 1.78
C THR A 294 -7.67 16.90 1.10
N THR A 295 -8.22 18.00 1.62
CA THR A 295 -9.50 18.56 1.16
C THR A 295 -9.40 19.11 -0.26
N GLY A 296 -10.34 18.72 -1.11
CA GLY A 296 -10.41 19.16 -2.51
C GLY A 296 -9.60 18.30 -3.46
N PHE A 297 -8.99 17.22 -2.99
CA PHE A 297 -8.18 16.32 -3.81
C PHE A 297 -8.80 14.93 -3.92
N GLY A 298 -8.46 14.23 -4.99
CA GLY A 298 -8.95 12.90 -5.30
C GLY A 298 -7.95 11.81 -4.90
N HIS A 299 -7.92 10.76 -5.70
CA HIS A 299 -7.12 9.55 -5.47
C HIS A 299 -5.61 9.82 -5.49
N VAL A 300 -4.88 9.27 -4.54
CA VAL A 300 -3.41 9.34 -4.41
C VAL A 300 -2.88 10.79 -4.36
N PRO A 301 -3.31 11.61 -3.39
CA PRO A 301 -2.90 13.01 -3.33
C PRO A 301 -1.40 13.24 -3.15
N THR A 302 -0.64 12.29 -2.60
CA THR A 302 0.82 12.44 -2.45
C THR A 302 1.57 12.50 -3.79
N ASN A 303 0.94 12.10 -4.89
CA ASN A 303 1.56 12.19 -6.20
C ASN A 303 1.49 13.58 -6.83
N TYR A 304 0.61 14.47 -6.34
CA TYR A 304 0.36 15.75 -7.02
C TYR A 304 -0.07 16.90 -6.12
N ALA A 305 -0.40 16.65 -4.86
CA ALA A 305 -0.94 17.67 -3.96
C ALA A 305 0.10 18.13 -2.95
N SER A 306 0.51 19.40 -3.01
CA SER A 306 1.45 19.97 -2.03
C SER A 306 1.00 19.79 -0.58
N PRO A 307 -0.27 20.04 -0.20
CA PRO A 307 -0.70 19.83 1.17
C PRO A 307 -0.53 18.39 1.67
N ALA A 308 -0.73 17.39 0.79
CA ALA A 308 -0.50 15.99 1.16
C ALA A 308 0.98 15.74 1.48
N ASN A 309 1.87 16.32 0.68
CA ASN A 309 3.30 16.19 0.89
C ASN A 309 3.80 16.93 2.12
N ASP A 310 3.17 18.06 2.47
CA ASP A 310 3.50 18.78 3.70
C ASP A 310 3.16 17.93 4.94
N PHE A 311 2.06 17.18 4.93
CA PHE A 311 1.75 16.20 5.98
C PHE A 311 2.76 15.05 6.06
N VAL A 312 3.23 14.57 4.91
CA VAL A 312 4.28 13.54 4.87
C VAL A 312 5.59 14.08 5.45
N ASP A 313 5.98 15.30 5.11
CA ASP A 313 7.20 15.93 5.61
C ASP A 313 7.12 16.16 7.13
N GLU A 314 5.99 16.62 7.64
CA GLU A 314 5.74 16.77 9.09
C GLU A 314 5.85 15.41 9.80
N PHE A 315 5.18 14.38 9.28
CA PHE A 315 5.22 13.04 9.85
C PHE A 315 6.64 12.47 9.93
N ILE A 316 7.42 12.58 8.85
CA ILE A 316 8.81 12.14 8.83
C ILE A 316 9.65 12.92 9.84
N SER A 317 9.47 14.24 9.88
CA SER A 317 10.23 15.11 10.79
C SER A 317 10.00 14.76 12.25
N GLU A 318 8.78 14.39 12.62
CA GLU A 318 8.48 13.95 13.98
C GLU A 318 9.12 12.60 14.34
N ILE A 319 9.24 11.69 13.36
CA ILE A 319 9.90 10.40 13.58
C ILE A 319 11.41 10.54 13.76
N LEU A 320 12.01 11.50 13.03
CA LEU A 320 13.45 11.70 13.02
C LEU A 320 13.95 12.65 14.13
N ALA A 321 13.03 13.32 14.86
CA ALA A 321 13.36 14.21 15.97
C ALA A 321 13.75 13.44 17.25
#